data_f01da97b75047e34a2a32f285dce3e66
#
_entry.id   f01da97b75047e34a2a32f285dce3e66
#
_cell.length_a   1.000
_cell.length_b   1.000
_cell.length_c   1.000
_cell.angle_alpha   90.00
_cell.angle_beta   90.00
_cell.angle_gamma   90.00
#
_symmetry.space_group_name_H-M   'P 1'
#
loop_
_entity.id
_entity.type
_entity.pdbx_description
1 polymer ?
#
loop_
_entity_poly.entity_id
_entity_poly.type
_entity_poly.pdbx_seq_one_letter_code
_entity_poly.pdbx_strand_id
1 'polypeptide(L)'
;MNLDKVIAGFFIILAMTLNFGFFYGDSQDIIMHSKYELFAAIIVNIIATVLKLGDKTQMGSVLIASSLVADLQLIAAATLWTIYSTNNTISPEIFAITISLSGGALLANITSVILYIGDTLQSKR
;
A
#
# COMPACT_ATOMS: atom_id res chain seq x y z
N MET A 1 -3.03 -23.05 14.54
CA MET A 1 -2.68 -21.83 13.82
C MET A 1 -3.41 -21.79 12.49
N ASN A 2 -3.93 -20.65 12.13
CA ASN A 2 -4.65 -20.48 10.88
C ASN A 2 -3.71 -19.97 9.81
N LEU A 3 -3.34 -20.83 8.87
CA LEU A 3 -2.37 -20.48 7.84
C LEU A 3 -2.89 -19.36 6.93
N ASP A 4 -4.19 -19.36 6.65
CA ASP A 4 -4.76 -18.29 5.83
C ASP A 4 -4.56 -16.92 6.48
N LYS A 5 -4.68 -16.86 7.79
CA LYS A 5 -4.47 -15.62 8.52
C LYS A 5 -3.00 -15.21 8.49
N VAL A 6 -2.09 -16.17 8.55
CA VAL A 6 -0.66 -15.87 8.47
C VAL A 6 -0.33 -15.29 7.10
N ILE A 7 -0.85 -15.88 6.04
CA ILE A 7 -0.58 -15.42 4.69
C ILE A 7 -1.17 -14.02 4.47
N ALA A 8 -2.43 -13.84 4.87
CA ALA A 8 -3.07 -12.52 4.72
C ALA A 8 -2.32 -11.46 5.52
N GLY A 9 -1.97 -11.77 6.76
CA GLY A 9 -1.24 -10.82 7.60
C GLY A 9 0.12 -10.49 7.02
N PHE A 10 0.81 -11.49 6.46
CA PHE A 10 2.09 -11.25 5.83
C PHE A 10 1.97 -10.20 4.72
N PHE A 11 1.01 -10.37 3.82
CA PHE A 11 0.87 -9.43 2.70
C PHE A 11 0.35 -8.07 3.14
N ILE A 12 -0.53 -8.03 4.14
CA ILE A 12 -1.02 -6.75 4.67
C ILE A 12 0.11 -5.94 5.28
N ILE A 13 0.94 -6.59 6.07
CA ILE A 13 2.06 -5.91 6.71
C ILE A 13 3.14 -5.56 5.69
N LEU A 14 3.41 -6.47 4.76
CA LEU A 14 4.39 -6.20 3.72
C LEU A 14 3.95 -5.02 2.85
N ALA A 15 2.66 -4.92 2.54
CA ALA A 15 2.14 -3.77 1.80
C ALA A 15 2.45 -2.47 2.54
N MET A 16 2.22 -2.44 3.85
CA MET A 16 2.50 -1.26 4.64
C MET A 16 3.99 -0.92 4.63
N THR A 17 4.84 -1.92 4.80
CA THR A 17 6.28 -1.65 4.89
C THR A 17 6.87 -1.20 3.56
N LEU A 18 6.43 -1.78 2.45
CA LEU A 18 6.89 -1.34 1.13
C LEU A 18 6.39 0.06 0.81
N ASN A 19 5.14 0.35 1.16
CA ASN A 19 4.59 1.68 0.98
C ASN A 19 5.36 2.71 1.82
N PHE A 20 5.69 2.36 3.06
CA PHE A 20 6.47 3.24 3.90
C PHE A 20 7.87 3.46 3.31
N GLY A 21 8.48 2.39 2.81
CA GLY A 21 9.80 2.50 2.21
C GLY A 21 9.82 3.48 1.05
N PHE A 22 8.81 3.40 0.19
CA PHE A 22 8.72 4.36 -0.92
C PHE A 22 8.46 5.78 -0.41
N PHE A 23 7.53 5.93 0.53
CA PHE A 23 7.16 7.24 1.04
C PHE A 23 8.33 7.93 1.74
N TYR A 24 8.97 7.20 2.64
CA TYR A 24 10.09 7.74 3.42
C TYR A 24 11.36 7.77 2.61
N GLY A 25 11.43 6.86 1.68
CA GLY A 25 12.64 6.58 0.95
C GLY A 25 13.15 7.77 0.23
N ASP A 26 14.26 7.66 -0.07
CA ASP A 26 15.23 8.62 -0.32
C ASP A 26 14.94 9.58 -1.43
N SER A 27 14.92 10.82 -1.10
CA SER A 27 14.82 11.88 -2.06
C SER A 27 16.12 12.07 -2.85
N GLN A 28 17.19 11.38 -2.50
CA GLN A 28 18.45 11.60 -3.17
C GLN A 28 18.68 10.66 -4.32
N ASP A 29 18.13 9.46 -4.25
CA ASP A 29 18.25 8.51 -5.34
C ASP A 29 16.87 8.19 -5.86
N ILE A 30 16.21 9.23 -6.32
CA ILE A 30 14.80 9.25 -6.60
C ILE A 30 14.39 8.21 -7.64
N ILE A 31 15.22 8.01 -8.65
CA ILE A 31 14.72 7.41 -9.87
C ILE A 31 14.78 5.90 -9.87
N MET A 32 15.88 5.33 -9.33
CA MET A 32 16.05 3.89 -9.44
C MET A 32 15.37 3.13 -8.31
N HIS A 33 15.66 3.50 -7.09
CA HIS A 33 15.14 2.80 -5.93
C HIS A 33 13.65 2.95 -5.75
N SER A 34 13.20 4.19 -5.71
CA SER A 34 11.81 4.48 -5.37
C SER A 34 10.84 3.91 -6.38
N LYS A 35 11.22 3.89 -7.65
CA LYS A 35 10.37 3.35 -8.69
C LYS A 35 10.06 1.87 -8.46
N TYR A 36 11.07 1.09 -8.16
CA TYR A 36 10.87 -0.35 -7.93
C TYR A 36 10.08 -0.59 -6.65
N GLU A 37 10.35 0.18 -5.62
CA GLU A 37 9.56 0.07 -4.39
C GLU A 37 8.11 0.42 -4.61
N LEU A 38 7.83 1.44 -5.41
CA LEU A 38 6.47 1.84 -5.70
C LEU A 38 5.71 0.72 -6.41
N PHE A 39 6.31 0.14 -7.45
CA PHE A 39 5.65 -0.94 -8.16
C PHE A 39 5.49 -2.18 -7.30
N ALA A 40 6.49 -2.50 -6.48
CA ALA A 40 6.38 -3.62 -5.55
C ALA A 40 5.25 -3.38 -4.55
N ALA A 41 5.14 -2.17 -4.05
CA ALA A 41 4.07 -1.82 -3.11
C ALA A 41 2.69 -2.01 -3.75
N ILE A 42 2.55 -1.62 -5.02
CA ILE A 42 1.28 -1.79 -5.72
C ILE A 42 0.92 -3.26 -5.84
N ILE A 43 1.86 -4.08 -6.28
CA ILE A 43 1.62 -5.50 -6.46
C ILE A 43 1.21 -6.15 -5.15
N VAL A 44 1.94 -5.87 -4.09
CA VAL A 44 1.65 -6.47 -2.79
C VAL A 44 0.32 -5.96 -2.24
N ASN A 45 0.02 -4.67 -2.46
CA ASN A 45 -1.28 -4.13 -2.04
C ASN A 45 -2.44 -4.80 -2.76
N ILE A 46 -2.31 -5.05 -4.04
CA ILE A 46 -3.36 -5.73 -4.80
C ILE A 46 -3.54 -7.16 -4.28
N ILE A 47 -2.43 -7.87 -4.04
CA ILE A 47 -2.51 -9.21 -3.48
C ILE A 47 -3.23 -9.19 -2.13
N ALA A 48 -2.88 -8.25 -1.26
CA ALA A 48 -3.51 -8.12 0.05
C ALA A 48 -5.01 -7.86 -0.10
N THR A 49 -5.40 -7.01 -1.04
CA THR A 49 -6.81 -6.72 -1.28
C THR A 49 -7.56 -7.97 -1.73
N VAL A 50 -6.98 -8.72 -2.67
CA VAL A 50 -7.60 -9.94 -3.17
C VAL A 50 -7.79 -10.96 -2.06
N LEU A 51 -6.83 -11.08 -1.18
CA LEU A 51 -6.92 -12.05 -0.08
C LEU A 51 -8.06 -11.72 0.89
N LYS A 52 -8.53 -10.48 0.91
CA LYS A 52 -9.61 -10.08 1.80
C LYS A 52 -11.01 -10.16 1.18
N LEU A 53 -11.09 -10.41 -0.12
CA LEU A 53 -12.37 -10.30 -0.84
C LEU A 53 -13.41 -11.31 -0.36
N GLY A 54 -12.99 -12.40 0.25
CA GLY A 54 -13.92 -13.41 0.75
C GLY A 54 -14.58 -13.09 2.08
N ASP A 55 -14.10 -12.08 2.77
CA ASP A 55 -14.60 -11.75 4.10
C ASP A 55 -15.82 -10.86 3.99
N LYS A 56 -16.96 -11.38 4.40
CA LYS A 56 -18.24 -10.66 4.29
C LYS A 56 -18.68 -10.00 5.58
N THR A 57 -17.84 -10.01 6.59
CA THR A 57 -18.16 -9.34 7.85
C THR A 57 -18.05 -7.84 7.69
N GLN A 58 -18.59 -7.10 8.66
CA GLN A 58 -18.45 -5.66 8.69
C GLN A 58 -16.98 -5.25 8.74
N MET A 59 -16.21 -5.92 9.57
CA MET A 59 -14.78 -5.65 9.66
C MET A 59 -14.08 -5.91 8.33
N GLY A 60 -14.46 -6.99 7.64
CA GLY A 60 -13.92 -7.29 6.32
C GLY A 60 -14.21 -6.19 5.32
N SER A 61 -15.40 -5.60 5.41
CA SER A 61 -15.76 -4.49 4.52
C SER A 61 -14.86 -3.29 4.72
N VAL A 62 -14.56 -2.94 5.96
CA VAL A 62 -13.69 -1.80 6.25
C VAL A 62 -12.26 -2.11 5.83
N LEU A 63 -11.81 -3.36 6.02
CA LEU A 63 -10.50 -3.78 5.57
C LEU A 63 -10.35 -3.65 4.06
N ILE A 64 -11.37 -4.09 3.32
CA ILE A 64 -11.34 -3.96 1.86
C ILE A 64 -11.34 -2.49 1.46
N ALA A 65 -12.18 -1.68 2.12
CA ALA A 65 -12.25 -0.26 1.79
C ALA A 65 -10.91 0.43 1.99
N SER A 66 -10.23 0.17 3.11
CA SER A 66 -8.93 0.79 3.35
C SER A 66 -7.88 0.30 2.36
N SER A 67 -7.94 -0.97 1.97
CA SER A 67 -7.03 -1.49 0.95
C SER A 67 -7.27 -0.88 -0.40
N LEU A 68 -8.53 -0.66 -0.77
CA LEU A 68 -8.87 -0.04 -2.05
C LEU A 68 -8.37 1.41 -2.11
N VAL A 69 -8.45 2.14 -1.01
CA VAL A 69 -7.91 3.49 -0.96
C VAL A 69 -6.40 3.46 -1.20
N ALA A 70 -5.70 2.56 -0.52
CA ALA A 70 -4.25 2.43 -0.71
C ALA A 70 -3.92 2.06 -2.15
N ASP A 71 -4.64 1.08 -2.72
CA ASP A 71 -4.42 0.66 -4.10
C ASP A 71 -4.61 1.82 -5.05
N LEU A 72 -5.71 2.55 -4.90
CA LEU A 72 -6.04 3.67 -5.79
C LEU A 72 -4.96 4.74 -5.73
N GLN A 73 -4.53 5.11 -4.54
CA GLN A 73 -3.54 6.17 -4.39
C GLN A 73 -2.18 5.77 -4.90
N LEU A 74 -1.78 4.52 -4.68
CA LEU A 74 -0.49 4.06 -5.21
C LEU A 74 -0.52 3.95 -6.73
N ILE A 75 -1.62 3.50 -7.30
CA ILE A 75 -1.75 3.44 -8.75
C ILE A 75 -1.72 4.85 -9.34
N ALA A 76 -2.39 5.80 -8.70
CA ALA A 76 -2.34 7.19 -9.15
C ALA A 76 -0.91 7.73 -9.09
N ALA A 77 -0.19 7.43 -8.02
CA ALA A 77 1.20 7.85 -7.89
C ALA A 77 2.07 7.28 -9.02
N ALA A 78 1.92 5.98 -9.30
CA ALA A 78 2.68 5.33 -10.35
C ALA A 78 2.32 5.87 -11.73
N THR A 79 1.07 6.19 -11.94
CA THR A 79 0.61 6.74 -13.21
C THR A 79 1.22 8.11 -13.45
N LEU A 80 1.20 8.97 -12.43
CA LEU A 80 1.82 10.29 -12.55
C LEU A 80 3.31 10.17 -12.80
N TRP A 81 3.96 9.27 -12.09
CA TRP A 81 5.39 9.08 -12.29
C TRP A 81 5.69 8.65 -13.71
N THR A 82 4.94 7.66 -14.21
CA THR A 82 5.20 7.11 -15.54
C THR A 82 4.93 8.11 -16.64
N ILE A 83 3.83 8.86 -16.53
CA ILE A 83 3.42 9.78 -17.60
C ILE A 83 4.31 11.01 -17.63
N TYR A 84 4.69 11.53 -16.47
CA TYR A 84 5.37 12.82 -16.39
C TYR A 84 6.88 12.74 -16.19
N SER A 85 7.45 11.54 -16.11
CA SER A 85 8.91 11.43 -16.08
C SER A 85 9.44 11.43 -17.51
N THR A 86 10.51 12.19 -17.72
CA THR A 86 11.14 12.30 -19.02
C THR A 86 12.64 12.15 -18.83
N ASN A 87 13.24 11.24 -19.59
CA ASN A 87 14.69 10.99 -19.52
C ASN A 87 15.13 10.71 -18.08
N ASN A 88 14.33 9.90 -17.39
CA ASN A 88 14.59 9.52 -16.00
C ASN A 88 14.58 10.70 -15.03
N THR A 89 13.89 11.79 -15.40
CA THR A 89 13.72 12.92 -14.50
C THR A 89 12.25 13.20 -14.32
N ILE A 90 11.91 13.78 -13.17
CA ILE A 90 10.54 14.13 -12.84
C ILE A 90 10.59 15.51 -12.19
N SER A 91 9.60 16.35 -12.48
CA SER A 91 9.58 17.69 -11.92
C SER A 91 9.35 17.61 -10.40
N PRO A 92 9.85 18.61 -9.65
CA PRO A 92 9.59 18.62 -8.20
C PRO A 92 8.12 18.64 -7.85
N GLU A 93 7.30 19.30 -8.65
CA GLU A 93 5.86 19.34 -8.43
C GLU A 93 5.22 17.97 -8.52
N ILE A 94 5.50 17.26 -9.59
CA ILE A 94 4.93 15.93 -9.80
C ILE A 94 5.47 14.96 -8.77
N PHE A 95 6.75 15.09 -8.43
CA PHE A 95 7.32 14.26 -7.39
C PHE A 95 6.64 14.49 -6.06
N ALA A 96 6.37 15.75 -5.71
CA ALA A 96 5.69 16.08 -4.47
C ALA A 96 4.28 15.47 -4.42
N ILE A 97 3.55 15.52 -5.54
CA ILE A 97 2.22 14.91 -5.60
C ILE A 97 2.32 13.39 -5.44
N THR A 98 3.31 12.79 -6.09
CA THR A 98 3.52 11.34 -6.00
C THR A 98 3.80 10.92 -4.55
N ILE A 99 4.66 11.65 -3.87
CA ILE A 99 4.96 11.36 -2.47
C ILE A 99 3.73 11.58 -1.59
N SER A 100 2.97 12.62 -1.86
CA SER A 100 1.76 12.90 -1.11
C SER A 100 0.74 11.76 -1.25
N LEU A 101 0.57 11.25 -2.47
CA LEU A 101 -0.32 10.11 -2.69
C LEU A 101 0.17 8.86 -1.95
N SER A 102 1.48 8.62 -1.97
CA SER A 102 2.00 7.47 -1.27
C SER A 102 1.87 7.62 0.25
N GLY A 103 1.94 8.85 0.75
CA GLY A 103 1.69 9.10 2.17
C GLY A 103 0.25 8.81 2.56
N GLY A 104 -0.70 9.21 1.71
CA GLY A 104 -2.11 8.87 1.92
C GLY A 104 -2.33 7.37 1.89
N ALA A 105 -1.70 6.69 0.93
CA ALA A 105 -1.79 5.23 0.87
C ALA A 105 -1.19 4.59 2.11
N LEU A 106 -0.12 5.15 2.63
CA LEU A 106 0.50 4.65 3.85
C LEU A 106 -0.47 4.73 5.03
N LEU A 107 -1.17 5.85 5.16
CA LEU A 107 -2.18 5.97 6.22
C LEU A 107 -3.28 4.92 6.06
N ALA A 108 -3.71 4.67 4.84
CA ALA A 108 -4.71 3.65 4.58
C ALA A 108 -4.17 2.26 4.91
N ASN A 109 -2.91 1.99 4.61
CA ASN A 109 -2.29 0.71 4.96
C ASN A 109 -2.12 0.54 6.46
N ILE A 110 -1.77 1.61 7.16
CA ILE A 110 -1.70 1.56 8.62
C ILE A 110 -3.07 1.24 9.20
N THR A 111 -4.12 1.86 8.66
CA THR A 111 -5.48 1.57 9.07
C THR A 111 -5.81 0.08 8.86
N SER A 112 -5.44 -0.46 7.69
CA SER A 112 -5.66 -1.87 7.41
C SER A 112 -4.97 -2.78 8.41
N VAL A 113 -3.72 -2.46 8.75
CA VAL A 113 -2.96 -3.28 9.71
C VAL A 113 -3.63 -3.23 11.09
N ILE A 114 -4.02 -2.05 11.52
CA ILE A 114 -4.66 -1.91 12.84
C ILE A 114 -5.97 -2.69 12.87
N LEU A 115 -6.79 -2.56 11.84
CA LEU A 115 -8.06 -3.27 11.77
C LEU A 115 -7.86 -4.77 11.72
N TYR A 116 -6.85 -5.21 10.97
CA TYR A 116 -6.57 -6.64 10.86
C TYR A 116 -6.14 -7.22 12.20
N ILE A 117 -5.29 -6.50 12.92
CA ILE A 117 -4.85 -6.94 14.25
C ILE A 117 -6.05 -7.00 15.20
N GLY A 118 -6.88 -5.95 15.18
CA GLY A 118 -8.07 -5.91 16.02
C GLY A 118 -9.02 -7.06 15.74
N ASP A 119 -9.26 -7.35 14.47
CA ASP A 119 -10.12 -8.44 14.06
C ASP A 119 -9.55 -9.80 14.51
N THR A 120 -8.26 -9.96 14.35
CA THR A 120 -7.60 -11.21 14.76
C THR A 120 -7.70 -11.42 16.25
N LEU A 121 -7.51 -10.37 17.05
CA LEU A 121 -7.61 -10.48 18.50
C LEU A 121 -9.03 -10.82 18.93
N GLN A 122 -10.01 -10.24 18.27
CA GLN A 122 -11.41 -10.54 18.60
C GLN A 122 -11.79 -11.96 18.24
N SER A 123 -11.31 -12.46 17.13
CA SER A 123 -11.70 -13.79 16.66
C SER A 123 -11.12 -14.90 17.51
N LYS A 124 -10.21 -14.59 18.40
CA LYS A 124 -9.66 -15.58 19.32
C LYS A 124 -10.62 -15.91 20.45
N ARG A 125 -11.65 -15.15 20.63
CA ARG A 125 -12.64 -15.43 21.66
C ARG A 125 -13.71 -16.36 21.13
#